data_eb8199d9edd52d4b21e12af1d273364e
#
_entry.id   eb8199d9edd52d4b21e12af1d273364e
#
_cell.length_a   1.000
_cell.length_b   1.000
_cell.length_c   1.000
_cell.angle_alpha   90.00
_cell.angle_beta   90.00
_cell.angle_gamma   90.00
#
_symmetry.space_group_name_H-M   'P 1'
#
loop_
_entity.id
_entity.type
_entity.pdbx_description
1 polymer ?
#
loop_
_entity_poly.entity_id
_entity_poly.type
_entity_poly.pdbx_seq_one_letter_code
_entity_poly.pdbx_strand_id
1 'polypeptide(L)'
;MADPITRLFSLGSKLKNLPEDKEKAISGYGYYDWAKSAFECSVTLAIIPVWYTALFFKANGLTASLFSQSMTADAVLSLVIAISTLSVAIISPPLGVIADRRLVKMRWLKILTLVGAGGTFLIALAPLFGSSSWIWIMVMYLFANVGLNGAGVFYNALLPHLGKPDELDDISNRAFAYGYLGAGLLLVIHLIMLLATDFAEWAVQFSLASSGIWWYGFALITFAWVPEPPVENEMEKLKFRDAARFAVGEV
;
A
#
# COMPACT_ATOMS: atom_id res chain seq x y z
N MET A 1 -7.22 -25.08 -11.13
CA MET A 1 -7.36 -24.42 -12.46
C MET A 1 -6.60 -23.10 -12.38
N ALA A 2 -5.52 -22.90 -13.13
CA ALA A 2 -4.72 -21.68 -13.06
C ALA A 2 -5.56 -20.46 -13.48
N ASP A 3 -5.45 -19.38 -12.71
CA ASP A 3 -6.05 -18.08 -12.98
C ASP A 3 -5.67 -17.59 -14.40
N PRO A 4 -6.58 -17.01 -15.19
CA PRO A 4 -6.31 -16.48 -16.53
C PRO A 4 -5.11 -15.53 -16.60
N ILE A 5 -4.94 -14.69 -15.57
CA ILE A 5 -3.79 -13.76 -15.45
C ILE A 5 -2.49 -14.56 -15.29
N THR A 6 -2.52 -15.60 -14.48
CA THR A 6 -1.40 -16.54 -14.28
C THR A 6 -0.94 -17.17 -15.58
N ARG A 7 -1.87 -17.58 -16.46
CA ARG A 7 -1.52 -18.18 -17.77
C ARG A 7 -0.84 -17.19 -18.70
N LEU A 8 -1.23 -15.92 -18.67
CA LEU A 8 -0.66 -14.88 -19.52
C LEU A 8 0.83 -14.64 -19.21
N PHE A 9 1.23 -14.73 -17.94
CA PHE A 9 2.59 -14.46 -17.47
C PHE A 9 3.46 -15.71 -17.26
N SER A 10 2.94 -16.91 -17.50
CA SER A 10 3.72 -18.16 -17.40
C SER A 10 4.53 -18.50 -18.66
N LEU A 11 4.36 -17.73 -19.73
CA LEU A 11 5.09 -17.92 -20.98
C LEU A 11 6.57 -17.53 -20.81
N GLY A 12 7.45 -18.53 -20.70
CA GLY A 12 8.90 -18.33 -20.55
C GLY A 12 9.44 -18.40 -19.11
N SER A 13 8.57 -18.46 -18.11
CA SER A 13 8.92 -18.50 -16.69
C SER A 13 9.35 -19.91 -16.22
N LYS A 14 10.24 -19.97 -15.23
CA LYS A 14 10.58 -21.20 -14.50
C LYS A 14 9.41 -21.74 -13.67
N LEU A 15 8.35 -20.97 -13.51
CA LEU A 15 7.14 -21.28 -12.72
C LEU A 15 6.15 -22.17 -13.50
N LYS A 16 6.64 -23.21 -14.19
CA LYS A 16 5.81 -24.18 -14.92
C LYS A 16 5.53 -25.40 -14.07
N ASN A 17 4.29 -25.89 -14.15
CA ASN A 17 3.87 -27.15 -13.49
C ASN A 17 4.07 -27.15 -11.96
N LEU A 18 3.80 -26.01 -11.32
CA LEU A 18 3.83 -25.92 -9.85
C LEU A 18 2.68 -26.74 -9.23
N PRO A 19 2.87 -27.27 -8.00
CA PRO A 19 1.77 -27.78 -7.20
C PRO A 19 0.67 -26.69 -7.03
N GLU A 20 -0.60 -27.11 -6.99
CA GLU A 20 -1.74 -26.18 -6.95
C GLU A 20 -1.65 -25.20 -5.78
N ASP A 21 -1.27 -25.67 -4.60
CA ASP A 21 -1.15 -24.84 -3.39
C ASP A 21 -0.05 -23.78 -3.55
N LYS A 22 1.10 -24.15 -4.16
CA LYS A 22 2.19 -23.21 -4.43
C LYS A 22 1.79 -22.16 -5.46
N GLU A 23 1.14 -22.57 -6.55
CA GLU A 23 0.64 -21.66 -7.57
C GLU A 23 -0.38 -20.68 -6.99
N LYS A 24 -1.28 -21.16 -6.13
CA LYS A 24 -2.27 -20.35 -5.43
C LYS A 24 -1.60 -19.32 -4.51
N ALA A 25 -0.59 -19.71 -3.74
CA ALA A 25 0.16 -18.81 -2.86
C ALA A 25 0.90 -17.72 -3.67
N ILE A 26 1.57 -18.08 -4.77
CA ILE A 26 2.25 -17.13 -5.65
C ILE A 26 1.26 -16.16 -6.30
N SER A 27 0.12 -16.65 -6.76
CA SER A 27 -0.94 -15.78 -7.30
C SER A 27 -1.50 -14.86 -6.23
N GLY A 28 -1.76 -15.37 -5.02
CA GLY A 28 -2.17 -14.57 -3.87
C GLY A 28 -1.18 -13.47 -3.52
N TYR A 29 0.11 -13.73 -3.63
CA TYR A 29 1.16 -12.72 -3.48
C TYR A 29 1.03 -11.63 -4.56
N GLY A 30 0.84 -12.00 -5.83
CA GLY A 30 0.63 -11.05 -6.92
C GLY A 30 -0.63 -10.20 -6.74
N TYR A 31 -1.72 -10.76 -6.20
CA TYR A 31 -2.95 -10.00 -5.92
C TYR A 31 -2.77 -8.90 -4.87
N TYR A 32 -1.76 -8.98 -4.00
CA TYR A 32 -1.43 -7.87 -3.12
C TYR A 32 -0.88 -6.66 -3.89
N ASP A 33 0.01 -6.91 -4.86
CA ASP A 33 0.49 -5.84 -5.74
C ASP A 33 -0.62 -5.27 -6.63
N TRP A 34 -1.50 -6.11 -7.19
CA TRP A 34 -2.72 -5.67 -7.87
C TRP A 34 -3.55 -4.73 -6.98
N ALA A 35 -3.69 -5.06 -5.71
CA ALA A 35 -4.50 -4.31 -4.76
C ALA A 35 -3.88 -2.94 -4.42
N LYS A 36 -2.64 -2.93 -3.92
CA LYS A 36 -1.99 -1.72 -3.39
C LYS A 36 -1.60 -0.71 -4.46
N SER A 37 -1.23 -1.17 -5.66
CA SER A 37 -0.76 -0.30 -6.74
C SER A 37 -1.86 0.63 -7.27
N ALA A 38 -3.13 0.30 -7.03
CA ALA A 38 -4.26 1.18 -7.29
C ALA A 38 -4.18 2.49 -6.48
N PHE A 39 -3.79 2.41 -5.20
CA PHE A 39 -3.53 3.60 -4.37
C PHE A 39 -2.35 4.41 -4.93
N GLU A 40 -1.25 3.75 -5.29
CA GLU A 40 -0.07 4.43 -5.81
C GLU A 40 -0.38 5.22 -7.09
N CYS A 41 -1.07 4.62 -8.05
CA CYS A 41 -1.35 5.26 -9.34
C CYS A 41 -2.56 6.20 -9.30
N SER A 42 -3.72 5.75 -8.84
CA SER A 42 -4.93 6.57 -8.89
C SER A 42 -4.93 7.67 -7.82
N VAL A 43 -4.56 7.34 -6.59
CA VAL A 43 -4.66 8.28 -5.47
C VAL A 43 -3.43 9.18 -5.42
N THR A 44 -2.24 8.59 -5.28
CA THR A 44 -1.01 9.36 -5.03
C THR A 44 -0.55 10.14 -6.26
N LEU A 45 -0.56 9.54 -7.46
CA LEU A 45 -0.05 10.19 -8.66
C LEU A 45 -1.10 11.05 -9.37
N ALA A 46 -2.38 10.64 -9.41
CA ALA A 46 -3.36 11.33 -10.23
C ALA A 46 -4.27 12.27 -9.42
N ILE A 47 -4.87 11.82 -8.32
CA ILE A 47 -5.97 12.55 -7.67
C ILE A 47 -5.44 13.53 -6.60
N ILE A 48 -4.60 13.07 -5.69
CA ILE A 48 -4.15 13.89 -4.54
C ILE A 48 -3.47 15.19 -4.99
N PRO A 49 -2.51 15.20 -5.94
CA PRO A 49 -1.84 16.44 -6.32
C PRO A 49 -2.82 17.50 -6.83
N VAL A 50 -3.84 17.10 -7.55
CA VAL A 50 -4.83 18.03 -8.14
C VAL A 50 -5.87 18.47 -7.11
N TRP A 51 -6.57 17.51 -6.52
CA TRP A 51 -7.72 17.80 -5.65
C TRP A 51 -7.32 18.43 -4.32
N TYR A 52 -6.28 17.90 -3.68
CA TYR A 52 -5.73 18.49 -2.47
C TYR A 52 -5.29 19.94 -2.68
N THR A 53 -4.54 20.20 -3.76
CA THR A 53 -4.05 21.53 -4.08
C THR A 53 -5.21 22.52 -4.32
N ALA A 54 -6.25 22.10 -5.03
CA ALA A 54 -7.46 22.92 -5.22
C ALA A 54 -8.15 23.27 -3.90
N LEU A 55 -8.34 22.30 -3.01
CA LEU A 55 -8.95 22.52 -1.68
C LEU A 55 -8.05 23.36 -0.76
N PHE A 56 -6.73 23.17 -0.83
CA PHE A 56 -5.78 23.99 -0.10
C PHE A 56 -5.86 25.44 -0.52
N PHE A 57 -5.84 25.73 -1.82
CA PHE A 57 -5.93 27.10 -2.34
C PHE A 57 -7.28 27.75 -2.03
N LYS A 58 -8.36 27.00 -2.08
CA LYS A 58 -9.68 27.48 -1.70
C LYS A 58 -9.75 27.91 -0.23
N ALA A 59 -9.04 27.21 0.65
CA ALA A 59 -9.05 27.46 2.09
C ALA A 59 -8.04 28.54 2.53
N ASN A 60 -6.86 28.60 1.92
CA ASN A 60 -5.71 29.37 2.43
C ASN A 60 -5.12 30.36 1.44
N GLY A 61 -5.56 30.36 0.18
CA GLY A 61 -4.85 31.05 -0.89
C GLY A 61 -3.53 30.33 -1.20
N LEU A 62 -2.45 31.11 -1.45
CA LEU A 62 -1.16 30.54 -1.86
C LEU A 62 -0.42 29.79 -0.77
N THR A 63 -0.62 30.16 0.50
CA THR A 63 0.12 29.59 1.63
C THR A 63 -0.76 29.42 2.87
N ALA A 64 -0.43 28.42 3.68
CA ALA A 64 -0.97 28.24 5.03
C ALA A 64 0.13 28.40 6.09
N SER A 65 -0.23 28.92 7.25
CA SER A 65 0.70 28.99 8.38
C SER A 65 0.72 27.68 9.13
N LEU A 66 1.86 26.98 9.09
CA LEU A 66 2.11 25.72 9.79
C LEU A 66 3.44 25.83 10.55
N PHE A 67 3.47 25.48 11.83
CA PHE A 67 4.67 25.55 12.67
C PHE A 67 5.36 26.92 12.62
N SER A 68 4.57 28.01 12.61
CA SER A 68 5.05 29.40 12.48
C SER A 68 5.78 29.70 11.15
N GLN A 69 5.62 28.84 10.15
CA GLN A 69 6.16 29.00 8.79
C GLN A 69 5.02 29.11 7.78
N SER A 70 5.22 29.95 6.75
CA SER A 70 4.30 30.03 5.61
C SER A 70 4.66 28.95 4.61
N MET A 71 3.76 27.98 4.39
CA MET A 71 3.98 26.83 3.53
C MET A 71 2.99 26.79 2.37
N THR A 72 3.50 26.45 1.19
CA THR A 72 2.66 26.18 -0.01
C THR A 72 2.02 24.79 0.06
N ALA A 73 1.03 24.53 -0.81
CA ALA A 73 0.39 23.22 -0.90
C ALA A 73 1.41 22.09 -1.12
N ASP A 74 2.33 22.27 -2.06
CA ASP A 74 3.37 21.27 -2.39
C ASP A 74 4.33 21.03 -1.23
N ALA A 75 4.68 22.10 -0.48
CA ALA A 75 5.53 21.97 0.69
C ALA A 75 4.86 21.14 1.80
N VAL A 76 3.56 21.35 2.03
CA VAL A 76 2.78 20.55 3.01
C VAL A 76 2.65 19.11 2.57
N LEU A 77 2.32 18.86 1.30
CA LEU A 77 2.24 17.50 0.75
C LEU A 77 3.58 16.76 0.88
N SER A 78 4.68 17.42 0.50
CA SER A 78 6.04 16.87 0.60
C SER A 78 6.42 16.57 2.05
N LEU A 79 6.03 17.45 2.99
CA LEU A 79 6.26 17.24 4.42
C LEU A 79 5.51 15.99 4.93
N VAL A 80 4.26 15.79 4.53
CA VAL A 80 3.46 14.62 4.92
C VAL A 80 4.08 13.33 4.37
N ILE A 81 4.52 13.34 3.09
CA ILE A 81 5.21 12.21 2.48
C ILE A 81 6.52 11.94 3.23
N ALA A 82 7.31 12.96 3.52
CA ALA A 82 8.57 12.82 4.23
C ALA A 82 8.37 12.25 5.65
N ILE A 83 7.38 12.74 6.41
CA ILE A 83 7.06 12.24 7.75
C ILE A 83 6.62 10.78 7.68
N SER A 84 5.76 10.40 6.74
CA SER A 84 5.29 9.02 6.62
C SER A 84 6.43 8.06 6.27
N THR A 85 7.25 8.43 5.29
CA THR A 85 8.39 7.63 4.84
C THR A 85 9.45 7.49 5.94
N LEU A 86 9.81 8.59 6.60
CA LEU A 86 10.79 8.59 7.69
C LEU A 86 10.30 7.76 8.88
N SER A 87 9.01 7.88 9.24
CA SER A 87 8.41 7.08 10.31
C SER A 87 8.53 5.59 10.04
N VAL A 88 8.21 5.16 8.81
CA VAL A 88 8.34 3.75 8.43
C VAL A 88 9.81 3.34 8.33
N ALA A 89 10.68 4.17 7.78
CA ALA A 89 12.12 3.87 7.69
C ALA A 89 12.77 3.61 9.06
N ILE A 90 12.38 4.39 10.08
CA ILE A 90 12.86 4.21 11.47
C ILE A 90 12.29 2.93 12.10
N ILE A 91 11.03 2.60 11.80
CA ILE A 91 10.32 1.48 12.42
C ILE A 91 10.55 0.16 11.65
N SER A 92 10.91 0.21 10.36
CA SER A 92 11.09 -0.98 9.51
C SER A 92 12.13 -1.98 10.04
N PRO A 93 13.33 -1.59 10.51
CA PRO A 93 14.32 -2.57 10.96
C PRO A 93 13.81 -3.41 12.15
N PRO A 94 13.24 -2.84 13.23
CA PRO A 94 12.62 -3.64 14.28
C PRO A 94 11.44 -4.48 13.80
N LEU A 95 10.60 -3.95 12.89
CA LEU A 95 9.49 -4.71 12.32
C LEU A 95 9.98 -5.88 11.48
N GLY A 96 11.08 -5.72 10.73
CA GLY A 96 11.72 -6.80 10.00
C GLY A 96 12.16 -7.94 10.92
N VAL A 97 12.87 -7.61 12.01
CA VAL A 97 13.28 -8.61 13.03
C VAL A 97 12.05 -9.31 13.64
N ILE A 98 10.98 -8.58 13.94
CA ILE A 98 9.73 -9.18 14.44
C ILE A 98 9.13 -10.10 13.39
N ALA A 99 9.10 -9.69 12.12
CA ALA A 99 8.59 -10.50 11.02
C ALA A 99 9.38 -11.81 10.85
N ASP A 100 10.70 -11.77 11.05
CA ASP A 100 11.56 -12.94 10.87
C ASP A 100 11.58 -13.89 12.08
N ARG A 101 11.22 -13.40 13.27
CA ARG A 101 11.29 -14.15 14.52
C ARG A 101 9.94 -14.50 15.14
N ARG A 102 8.83 -14.08 14.54
CA ARG A 102 7.48 -14.36 15.06
C ARG A 102 6.50 -14.71 13.93
N LEU A 103 5.57 -15.61 14.23
CA LEU A 103 4.44 -15.96 13.35
C LEU A 103 3.39 -14.84 13.33
N VAL A 104 3.74 -13.67 12.77
CA VAL A 104 2.89 -12.47 12.78
C VAL A 104 2.89 -11.70 11.45
N LYS A 105 3.56 -12.21 10.40
CA LYS A 105 3.66 -11.53 9.10
C LYS A 105 2.28 -11.20 8.53
N MET A 106 1.42 -12.21 8.41
CA MET A 106 0.07 -12.04 7.88
C MET A 106 -0.81 -11.18 8.78
N ARG A 107 -0.64 -11.26 10.09
CA ARG A 107 -1.41 -10.42 11.03
C ARG A 107 -1.10 -8.94 10.85
N TRP A 108 0.17 -8.57 10.82
CA TRP A 108 0.58 -7.16 10.63
C TRP A 108 0.29 -6.68 9.22
N LEU A 109 0.46 -7.52 8.20
CA LEU A 109 0.06 -7.21 6.84
C LEU A 109 -1.42 -6.83 6.77
N LYS A 110 -2.32 -7.61 7.39
CA LYS A 110 -3.77 -7.32 7.46
C LYS A 110 -4.06 -6.00 8.16
N ILE A 111 -3.45 -5.75 9.33
CA ILE A 111 -3.69 -4.53 10.11
C ILE A 111 -3.22 -3.29 9.33
N LEU A 112 -2.00 -3.31 8.79
CA LEU A 112 -1.44 -2.18 8.07
C LEU A 112 -2.16 -1.93 6.74
N THR A 113 -2.58 -3.00 6.06
CA THR A 113 -3.44 -2.87 4.87
C THR A 113 -4.78 -2.23 5.22
N LEU A 114 -5.40 -2.61 6.34
CA LEU A 114 -6.65 -1.97 6.80
C LEU A 114 -6.44 -0.49 7.11
N VAL A 115 -5.33 -0.13 7.77
CA VAL A 115 -4.97 1.28 8.04
C VAL A 115 -4.77 2.04 6.73
N GLY A 116 -4.02 1.47 5.78
CA GLY A 116 -3.75 2.09 4.49
C GLY A 116 -5.00 2.28 3.63
N ALA A 117 -5.73 1.21 3.41
CA ALA A 117 -6.96 1.22 2.60
C ALA A 117 -8.08 2.03 3.27
N GLY A 118 -8.21 1.93 4.61
CA GLY A 118 -9.14 2.72 5.40
C GLY A 118 -8.82 4.21 5.35
N GLY A 119 -7.55 4.59 5.50
CA GLY A 119 -7.10 5.97 5.31
C GLY A 119 -7.45 6.49 3.92
N THR A 120 -7.18 5.69 2.89
CA THR A 120 -7.54 6.02 1.49
C THR A 120 -9.04 6.25 1.32
N PHE A 121 -9.87 5.35 1.84
CA PHE A 121 -11.34 5.49 1.82
C PHE A 121 -11.80 6.76 2.53
N LEU A 122 -11.22 7.05 3.71
CA LEU A 122 -11.60 8.20 4.53
C LEU A 122 -11.19 9.55 3.91
N ILE A 123 -10.21 9.60 3.01
CA ILE A 123 -9.89 10.82 2.24
C ILE A 123 -11.13 11.31 1.48
N ALA A 124 -11.96 10.41 0.96
CA ALA A 124 -13.18 10.76 0.23
C ALA A 124 -14.19 11.59 1.05
N LEU A 125 -14.10 11.55 2.39
CA LEU A 125 -14.96 12.31 3.29
C LEU A 125 -14.49 13.77 3.50
N ALA A 126 -13.41 14.20 2.84
CA ALA A 126 -12.84 15.53 3.03
C ALA A 126 -13.86 16.69 2.88
N PRO A 127 -14.81 16.69 1.93
CA PRO A 127 -15.78 17.78 1.79
C PRO A 127 -16.64 18.02 3.04
N LEU A 128 -16.82 17.04 3.91
CA LEU A 128 -17.55 17.19 5.18
C LEU A 128 -16.86 18.16 6.17
N PHE A 129 -15.58 18.46 5.96
CA PHE A 129 -14.77 19.27 6.85
C PHE A 129 -14.64 20.74 6.39
N GLY A 130 -15.34 21.15 5.31
CA GLY A 130 -15.38 22.53 4.84
C GLY A 130 -13.98 23.12 4.57
N SER A 131 -13.63 24.24 5.21
CA SER A 131 -12.31 24.88 5.06
C SER A 131 -11.14 24.04 5.59
N SER A 132 -11.40 23.03 6.43
CA SER A 132 -10.40 22.10 6.98
C SER A 132 -10.22 20.83 6.13
N SER A 133 -10.88 20.73 4.98
CA SER A 133 -10.80 19.56 4.08
C SER A 133 -9.36 19.18 3.72
N TRP A 134 -8.52 20.17 3.44
CA TRP A 134 -7.11 19.94 3.09
C TRP A 134 -6.31 19.31 4.24
N ILE A 135 -6.62 19.69 5.50
CA ILE A 135 -5.98 19.08 6.70
C ILE A 135 -6.43 17.63 6.83
N TRP A 136 -7.74 17.37 6.67
CA TRP A 136 -8.28 16.02 6.70
C TRP A 136 -7.61 15.12 5.67
N ILE A 137 -7.46 15.59 4.43
CA ILE A 137 -6.76 14.86 3.37
C ILE A 137 -5.34 14.52 3.83
N MET A 138 -4.58 15.50 4.34
CA MET A 138 -3.20 15.26 4.74
C MET A 138 -3.08 14.26 5.89
N VAL A 139 -3.96 14.32 6.88
CA VAL A 139 -3.96 13.36 7.99
C VAL A 139 -4.31 11.95 7.50
N MET A 140 -5.35 11.79 6.69
CA MET A 140 -5.74 10.49 6.16
C MET A 140 -4.71 9.94 5.16
N TYR A 141 -4.11 10.81 4.36
CA TYR A 141 -3.03 10.45 3.44
C TYR A 141 -1.75 10.00 4.18
N LEU A 142 -1.45 10.61 5.33
CA LEU A 142 -0.38 10.14 6.21
C LEU A 142 -0.63 8.69 6.66
N PHE A 143 -1.84 8.39 7.15
CA PHE A 143 -2.20 7.01 7.54
C PHE A 143 -2.17 6.05 6.35
N ALA A 144 -2.64 6.48 5.18
CA ALA A 144 -2.60 5.67 3.97
C ALA A 144 -1.16 5.30 3.58
N ASN A 145 -0.23 6.27 3.60
CA ASN A 145 1.18 6.03 3.29
C ASN A 145 1.89 5.19 4.35
N VAL A 146 1.63 5.42 5.65
CA VAL A 146 2.18 4.58 6.72
C VAL A 146 1.67 3.14 6.57
N GLY A 147 0.38 2.97 6.26
CA GLY A 147 -0.21 1.67 5.99
C GLY A 147 0.43 0.98 4.79
N LEU A 148 0.62 1.69 3.68
CA LEU A 148 1.26 1.17 2.46
C LEU A 148 2.70 0.71 2.72
N ASN A 149 3.54 1.62 3.22
CA ASN A 149 4.96 1.36 3.41
C ASN A 149 5.20 0.34 4.54
N GLY A 150 4.43 0.44 5.62
CA GLY A 150 4.50 -0.51 6.73
C GLY A 150 4.05 -1.92 6.33
N ALA A 151 2.95 -2.05 5.57
CA ALA A 151 2.51 -3.33 5.03
C ALA A 151 3.55 -3.91 4.07
N GLY A 152 4.25 -3.07 3.30
CA GLY A 152 5.33 -3.47 2.40
C GLY A 152 6.46 -4.24 3.09
N VAL A 153 6.78 -3.91 4.35
CA VAL A 153 7.80 -4.65 5.14
C VAL A 153 7.38 -6.12 5.29
N PHE A 154 6.14 -6.37 5.70
CA PHE A 154 5.63 -7.73 5.91
C PHE A 154 5.34 -8.44 4.60
N TYR A 155 4.85 -7.73 3.59
CA TYR A 155 4.62 -8.26 2.24
C TYR A 155 5.93 -8.78 1.61
N ASN A 156 7.00 -7.96 1.63
CA ASN A 156 8.29 -8.36 1.10
C ASN A 156 8.90 -9.53 1.87
N ALA A 157 8.65 -9.63 3.19
CA ALA A 157 9.08 -10.74 4.02
C ALA A 157 8.38 -12.08 3.70
N LEU A 158 7.31 -12.09 2.88
CA LEU A 158 6.66 -13.32 2.40
C LEU A 158 7.41 -13.92 1.21
N LEU A 159 8.03 -13.11 0.34
CA LEU A 159 8.63 -13.54 -0.92
C LEU A 159 9.61 -14.72 -0.78
N PRO A 160 10.58 -14.72 0.17
CA PRO A 160 11.54 -15.82 0.32
C PRO A 160 10.91 -17.18 0.63
N HIS A 161 9.66 -17.19 1.13
CA HIS A 161 8.94 -18.41 1.50
C HIS A 161 8.05 -18.97 0.37
N LEU A 162 7.94 -18.25 -0.75
CA LEU A 162 7.08 -18.64 -1.88
C LEU A 162 7.79 -19.50 -2.93
N GLY A 163 9.13 -19.47 -2.96
CA GLY A 163 9.89 -20.20 -3.97
C GLY A 163 11.32 -20.49 -3.56
N LYS A 164 12.03 -21.21 -4.43
CA LYS A 164 13.48 -21.40 -4.30
C LYS A 164 14.21 -20.11 -4.70
N PRO A 165 15.47 -19.91 -4.27
CA PRO A 165 16.23 -18.70 -4.59
C PRO A 165 16.26 -18.33 -6.09
N ASP A 166 16.31 -19.33 -6.97
CA ASP A 166 16.33 -19.14 -8.42
C ASP A 166 14.94 -18.89 -9.05
N GLU A 167 13.86 -18.99 -8.27
CA GLU A 167 12.48 -18.71 -8.67
C GLU A 167 12.00 -17.32 -8.20
N LEU A 168 12.68 -16.68 -7.23
CA LEU A 168 12.20 -15.46 -6.56
C LEU A 168 12.06 -14.27 -7.52
N ASP A 169 12.96 -14.13 -8.48
CA ASP A 169 12.89 -13.07 -9.48
C ASP A 169 11.64 -13.24 -10.38
N ASP A 170 11.33 -14.48 -10.78
CA ASP A 170 10.15 -14.77 -11.59
C ASP A 170 8.85 -14.50 -10.78
N ILE A 171 8.83 -14.85 -9.49
CA ILE A 171 7.69 -14.58 -8.60
C ILE A 171 7.50 -13.07 -8.42
N SER A 172 8.58 -12.34 -8.16
CA SER A 172 8.56 -10.89 -8.00
C SER A 172 8.10 -10.18 -9.28
N ASN A 173 8.67 -10.54 -10.43
CA ASN A 173 8.29 -9.98 -11.74
C ASN A 173 6.81 -10.23 -12.05
N ARG A 174 6.29 -11.43 -11.72
CA ARG A 174 4.88 -11.75 -11.87
C ARG A 174 4.01 -10.88 -10.97
N ALA A 175 4.41 -10.64 -9.72
CA ALA A 175 3.69 -9.76 -8.80
C ALA A 175 3.68 -8.31 -9.32
N PHE A 176 4.79 -7.78 -9.82
CA PHE A 176 4.83 -6.48 -10.47
C PHE A 176 3.89 -6.39 -11.67
N ALA A 177 3.83 -7.43 -12.50
CA ALA A 177 2.90 -7.46 -13.63
C ALA A 177 1.43 -7.38 -13.18
N TYR A 178 1.06 -8.08 -12.11
CA TYR A 178 -0.25 -7.92 -11.48
C TYR A 178 -0.48 -6.47 -11.01
N GLY A 179 0.51 -5.87 -10.36
CA GLY A 179 0.46 -4.49 -9.89
C GLY A 179 0.20 -3.49 -11.02
N TYR A 180 0.94 -3.57 -12.11
CA TYR A 180 0.75 -2.70 -13.27
C TYR A 180 -0.64 -2.87 -13.92
N LEU A 181 -1.13 -4.10 -14.04
CA LEU A 181 -2.46 -4.33 -14.61
C LEU A 181 -3.57 -3.81 -13.69
N GLY A 182 -3.51 -4.11 -12.39
CA GLY A 182 -4.51 -3.66 -11.42
C GLY A 182 -4.56 -2.14 -11.31
N ALA A 183 -3.38 -1.52 -11.19
CA ALA A 183 -3.24 -0.07 -11.14
C ALA A 183 -3.70 0.61 -12.42
N GLY A 184 -3.27 0.10 -13.58
CA GLY A 184 -3.64 0.64 -14.89
C GLY A 184 -5.14 0.55 -15.14
N LEU A 185 -5.75 -0.60 -14.84
CA LEU A 185 -7.18 -0.79 -15.00
C LEU A 185 -7.98 0.22 -14.17
N LEU A 186 -7.70 0.33 -12.87
CA LEU A 186 -8.44 1.24 -12.00
C LEU A 186 -8.18 2.70 -12.36
N LEU A 187 -6.92 3.06 -12.68
CA LEU A 187 -6.57 4.41 -13.11
C LEU A 187 -7.34 4.81 -14.38
N VAL A 188 -7.44 3.94 -15.38
CA VAL A 188 -8.18 4.22 -16.62
C VAL A 188 -9.67 4.44 -16.32
N ILE A 189 -10.28 3.59 -15.48
CA ILE A 189 -11.68 3.75 -15.07
C ILE A 189 -11.89 5.11 -14.39
N HIS A 190 -11.04 5.46 -13.43
CA HIS A 190 -11.13 6.74 -12.72
C HIS A 190 -10.89 7.93 -13.66
N LEU A 191 -9.89 7.85 -14.53
CA LEU A 191 -9.56 8.94 -15.45
C LEU A 191 -10.71 9.19 -16.43
N ILE A 192 -11.31 8.16 -17.01
CA ILE A 192 -12.48 8.30 -17.87
C ILE A 192 -13.63 9.00 -17.11
N MET A 193 -13.92 8.55 -15.88
CA MET A 193 -14.98 9.13 -15.06
C MET A 193 -14.70 10.58 -14.70
N LEU A 194 -13.49 10.90 -14.25
CA LEU A 194 -13.07 12.24 -13.85
C LEU A 194 -13.13 13.21 -15.04
N LEU A 195 -12.65 12.82 -16.21
CA LEU A 195 -12.69 13.64 -17.42
C LEU A 195 -14.12 13.81 -17.94
N ALA A 196 -14.94 12.75 -17.90
CA ALA A 196 -16.34 12.81 -18.36
C ALA A 196 -17.22 13.70 -17.45
N THR A 197 -16.82 13.92 -16.20
CA THR A 197 -17.55 14.73 -15.22
C THR A 197 -16.91 16.07 -14.92
N ASP A 198 -15.88 16.46 -15.68
CA ASP A 198 -15.09 17.67 -15.46
C ASP A 198 -14.61 17.77 -13.99
N PHE A 199 -14.07 16.68 -13.48
CA PHE A 199 -13.60 16.55 -12.10
C PHE A 199 -14.64 16.91 -11.03
N ALA A 200 -15.91 16.58 -11.27
CA ALA A 200 -16.96 16.79 -10.29
C ALA A 200 -16.58 16.19 -8.93
N GLU A 201 -16.88 16.89 -7.84
CA GLU A 201 -16.47 16.50 -6.47
C GLU A 201 -16.90 15.07 -6.12
N TRP A 202 -18.12 14.66 -6.47
CA TRP A 202 -18.58 13.29 -6.22
C TRP A 202 -17.75 12.22 -6.95
N ALA A 203 -17.26 12.53 -8.16
CA ALA A 203 -16.46 11.60 -8.95
C ALA A 203 -15.06 11.43 -8.33
N VAL A 204 -14.48 12.52 -7.80
CA VAL A 204 -13.23 12.46 -7.03
C VAL A 204 -13.41 11.65 -5.75
N GLN A 205 -14.49 11.92 -4.99
CA GLN A 205 -14.81 11.15 -3.79
C GLN A 205 -15.00 9.67 -4.08
N PHE A 206 -15.74 9.33 -5.15
CA PHE A 206 -15.94 7.95 -5.57
C PHE A 206 -14.62 7.27 -5.95
N SER A 207 -13.74 7.96 -6.70
CA SER A 207 -12.43 7.42 -7.08
C SER A 207 -11.56 7.11 -5.87
N LEU A 208 -11.58 7.96 -4.85
CA LEU A 208 -10.83 7.76 -3.61
C LEU A 208 -11.43 6.61 -2.78
N ALA A 209 -12.75 6.60 -2.59
CA ALA A 209 -13.42 5.56 -1.85
C ALA A 209 -13.26 4.17 -2.51
N SER A 210 -13.45 4.10 -3.83
CA SER A 210 -13.30 2.86 -4.58
C SER A 210 -11.85 2.37 -4.60
N SER A 211 -10.86 3.24 -4.58
CA SER A 211 -9.43 2.85 -4.44
C SER A 211 -9.16 2.16 -3.10
N GLY A 212 -9.73 2.67 -2.00
CA GLY A 212 -9.62 2.03 -0.69
C GLY A 212 -10.32 0.68 -0.64
N ILE A 213 -11.53 0.60 -1.21
CA ILE A 213 -12.29 -0.67 -1.32
C ILE A 213 -11.56 -1.67 -2.20
N TRP A 214 -11.01 -1.24 -3.34
CA TRP A 214 -10.21 -2.06 -4.24
C TRP A 214 -8.99 -2.64 -3.52
N TRP A 215 -8.23 -1.79 -2.84
CA TRP A 215 -7.05 -2.22 -2.13
C TRP A 215 -7.37 -3.28 -1.08
N TYR A 216 -8.30 -3.01 -0.18
CA TYR A 216 -8.66 -3.98 0.85
C TYR A 216 -9.33 -5.23 0.27
N GLY A 217 -10.25 -5.05 -0.69
CA GLY A 217 -11.01 -6.14 -1.30
C GLY A 217 -10.12 -7.17 -2.00
N PHE A 218 -9.17 -6.73 -2.83
CA PHE A 218 -8.23 -7.64 -3.49
C PHE A 218 -7.17 -8.20 -2.54
N ALA A 219 -6.77 -7.45 -1.50
CA ALA A 219 -5.88 -7.96 -0.46
C ALA A 219 -6.49 -9.15 0.30
N LEU A 220 -7.82 -9.28 0.38
CA LEU A 220 -8.47 -10.45 0.97
C LEU A 220 -8.09 -11.76 0.27
N ILE A 221 -7.82 -11.72 -1.04
CA ILE A 221 -7.34 -12.88 -1.80
C ILE A 221 -5.97 -13.30 -1.28
N THR A 222 -5.07 -12.35 -1.09
CA THR A 222 -3.75 -12.59 -0.50
C THR A 222 -3.87 -13.18 0.91
N PHE A 223 -4.75 -12.62 1.73
CA PHE A 223 -4.96 -13.09 3.10
C PHE A 223 -5.55 -14.50 3.19
N ALA A 224 -6.24 -14.93 2.15
CA ALA A 224 -6.83 -16.27 2.07
C ALA A 224 -5.90 -17.31 1.41
N TRP A 225 -5.02 -16.88 0.49
CA TRP A 225 -4.25 -17.79 -0.34
C TRP A 225 -2.78 -17.91 0.08
N VAL A 226 -2.23 -16.89 0.75
CA VAL A 226 -0.85 -16.94 1.22
C VAL A 226 -0.85 -17.39 2.68
N PRO A 227 -0.25 -18.53 3.00
CA PRO A 227 -0.16 -19.02 4.38
C PRO A 227 0.83 -18.17 5.19
N GLU A 228 0.67 -18.15 6.52
CA GLU A 228 1.69 -17.61 7.42
C GLU A 228 2.94 -18.49 7.27
N PRO A 229 4.10 -17.93 6.87
CA PRO A 229 5.29 -18.74 6.68
C PRO A 229 5.89 -19.20 8.02
N PRO A 230 6.52 -20.40 8.04
CA PRO A 230 7.20 -20.88 9.23
C PRO A 230 8.35 -19.94 9.63
N VAL A 231 8.65 -19.91 10.90
CA VAL A 231 9.74 -19.12 11.46
C VAL A 231 10.79 -20.05 12.06
N GLU A 232 12.03 -19.92 11.60
CA GLU A 232 13.17 -20.58 12.24
C GLU A 232 13.54 -19.80 13.51
N ASN A 233 13.79 -20.51 14.62
CA ASN A 233 14.13 -19.90 15.91
C ASN A 233 13.08 -18.88 16.40
N GLU A 234 11.84 -19.33 16.50
CA GLU A 234 10.72 -18.48 16.94
C GLU A 234 10.94 -17.90 18.34
N MET A 235 10.74 -16.60 18.47
CA MET A 235 10.80 -15.85 19.72
C MET A 235 9.41 -15.27 20.06
N GLU A 236 8.51 -16.11 20.57
CA GLU A 236 7.11 -15.77 20.83
C GLU A 236 6.92 -14.47 21.64
N LYS A 237 7.83 -14.17 22.58
CA LYS A 237 7.77 -12.99 23.47
C LYS A 237 8.71 -11.84 23.07
N LEU A 238 9.21 -11.82 21.83
CA LEU A 238 10.08 -10.74 21.37
C LEU A 238 9.35 -9.39 21.41
N LYS A 239 9.83 -8.46 22.26
CA LYS A 239 9.29 -7.10 22.36
C LYS A 239 9.93 -6.19 21.31
N PHE A 240 9.21 -5.13 20.93
CA PHE A 240 9.69 -4.15 19.96
C PHE A 240 11.06 -3.55 20.33
N ARG A 241 11.27 -3.22 21.62
CA ARG A 241 12.56 -2.68 22.11
C ARG A 241 13.72 -3.66 21.92
N ASP A 242 13.47 -4.94 22.14
CA ASP A 242 14.50 -5.96 21.99
C ASP A 242 14.77 -6.22 20.51
N ALA A 243 13.72 -6.23 19.67
CA ALA A 243 13.87 -6.27 18.22
C ALA A 243 14.66 -5.07 17.66
N ALA A 244 14.48 -3.86 18.22
CA ALA A 244 15.25 -2.69 17.84
C ALA A 244 16.73 -2.84 18.17
N ARG A 245 17.09 -3.44 19.33
CA ARG A 245 18.49 -3.75 19.67
C ARG A 245 19.11 -4.77 18.73
N PHE A 246 18.37 -5.85 18.42
CA PHE A 246 18.80 -6.83 17.40
C PHE A 246 19.06 -6.16 16.04
N ALA A 247 18.19 -5.24 15.62
CA ALA A 247 18.31 -4.56 14.34
C ALA A 247 19.57 -3.67 14.26
N VAL A 248 20.04 -3.13 15.39
CA VAL A 248 21.25 -2.28 15.48
C VAL A 248 22.51 -3.09 15.77
N GLY A 249 22.39 -4.43 15.97
CA GLY A 249 23.56 -5.28 16.23
C GLY A 249 24.10 -5.20 17.66
N GLU A 250 23.28 -4.79 18.62
CA GLU A 250 23.67 -4.65 20.04
C GLU A 250 23.42 -5.94 20.86
N VAL A 251 23.26 -7.11 20.18
CA VAL A 251 23.02 -8.42 20.87
C VAL A 251 23.90 -9.50 20.28
#